data_e7ac043b2fd1126d6800aa58500ac3f1
#
_entry.id   e7ac043b2fd1126d6800aa58500ac3f1
#
_cell.length_a   1.000
_cell.length_b   1.000
_cell.length_c   1.000
_cell.angle_alpha   90.00
_cell.angle_beta   90.00
_cell.angle_gamma   90.00
#
_symmetry.space_group_name_H-M   'P 1'
#
loop_
_entity.id
_entity.type
_entity.pdbx_description
1 polymer ?
#
loop_
_entity_poly.entity_id
_entity_poly.type
_entity_poly.pdbx_seq_one_letter_code
_entity_poly.pdbx_strand_id
1 'polypeptide(L)'
;MPRSHCLPTTRSPEEMALLEVDDIHSIIREIGLAPTKAKNLRRMAEQILEDGGGVRPNWEFLESLAGVGHKTASVVMSQAFGVPAFPVDTHIHRLAARWGLSDGRNVTKTERDLKAVFTEDTWNRRHLQIIYFGREHCPALRHDLSECPICSWSATKKRKKEEMGV
;
A
#
# COMPACT_ATOMS: atom_id res chain seq x y z
N MET A 1 26.70 -25.21 -3.22
CA MET A 1 25.98 -24.88 -1.98
C MET A 1 25.50 -23.45 -2.10
N PRO A 2 24.21 -23.15 -2.14
CA PRO A 2 23.73 -21.78 -2.15
C PRO A 2 24.04 -21.16 -0.79
N ARG A 3 24.79 -20.07 -0.78
CA ARG A 3 25.00 -19.26 0.43
C ARG A 3 23.62 -18.76 0.85
N SER A 4 23.14 -19.23 2.01
CA SER A 4 22.03 -18.60 2.70
C SER A 4 22.42 -17.15 2.98
N HIS A 5 21.91 -16.23 2.15
CA HIS A 5 21.99 -14.81 2.43
C HIS A 5 21.07 -14.55 3.61
N CYS A 6 21.58 -14.77 4.83
CA CYS A 6 20.98 -14.10 5.98
C CYS A 6 21.03 -12.61 5.66
N LEU A 7 19.86 -12.03 5.46
CA LEU A 7 19.69 -10.60 5.46
C LEU A 7 20.40 -10.06 6.72
N PRO A 8 21.34 -9.11 6.61
CA PRO A 8 21.79 -8.40 7.79
C PRO A 8 20.50 -7.84 8.41
N THR A 9 20.18 -8.29 9.60
CA THR A 9 18.94 -7.92 10.28
C THR A 9 19.16 -6.51 10.80
N THR A 10 19.04 -5.51 9.93
CA THR A 10 19.02 -4.12 10.38
C THR A 10 17.74 -3.95 11.21
N ARG A 11 17.91 -3.62 12.48
CA ARG A 11 16.84 -3.53 13.47
C ARG A 11 16.53 -2.10 13.89
N SER A 12 17.30 -1.16 13.37
CA SER A 12 17.15 0.25 13.73
C SER A 12 17.48 1.19 12.56
N PRO A 13 17.02 2.44 12.60
CA PRO A 13 17.41 3.45 11.62
C PRO A 13 18.92 3.68 11.57
N GLU A 14 19.62 3.59 12.70
CA GLU A 14 21.08 3.75 12.80
C GLU A 14 21.78 2.67 11.96
N GLU A 15 21.42 1.42 12.14
CA GLU A 15 22.00 0.32 11.38
C GLU A 15 21.71 0.44 9.88
N MET A 16 20.50 0.87 9.50
CA MET A 16 20.11 1.07 8.10
C MET A 16 20.89 2.23 7.46
N ALA A 17 21.12 3.32 8.17
CA ALA A 17 21.87 4.49 7.68
C ALA A 17 23.35 4.19 7.45
N LEU A 18 23.92 3.19 8.14
CA LEU A 18 25.31 2.75 7.97
C LEU A 18 25.53 1.87 6.73
N LEU A 19 24.46 1.29 6.16
CA LEU A 19 24.61 0.46 4.96
C LEU A 19 24.82 1.32 3.71
N GLU A 20 25.69 0.85 2.82
CA GLU A 20 25.79 1.43 1.49
C GLU A 20 24.55 1.13 0.65
N VAL A 21 24.19 2.05 -0.26
CA VAL A 21 23.01 1.89 -1.13
C VAL A 21 23.08 0.60 -1.95
N ASP A 22 24.29 0.21 -2.38
CA ASP A 22 24.49 -1.00 -3.18
C ASP A 22 24.27 -2.27 -2.35
N ASP A 23 24.59 -2.24 -1.06
CA ASP A 23 24.32 -3.35 -0.14
C ASP A 23 22.81 -3.51 0.05
N ILE A 24 22.09 -2.41 0.34
CA ILE A 24 20.62 -2.42 0.44
C ILE A 24 20.00 -2.90 -0.88
N HIS A 25 20.47 -2.39 -2.02
CA HIS A 25 19.99 -2.81 -3.33
C HIS A 25 20.18 -4.31 -3.55
N SER A 26 21.35 -4.87 -3.20
CA SER A 26 21.64 -6.29 -3.33
C SER A 26 20.67 -7.16 -2.53
N ILE A 27 20.27 -6.69 -1.34
CA ILE A 27 19.33 -7.36 -0.47
C ILE A 27 17.92 -7.39 -1.08
N ILE A 28 17.46 -6.25 -1.63
CA ILE A 28 16.09 -6.08 -2.11
C ILE A 28 15.95 -6.25 -3.63
N ARG A 29 16.95 -6.76 -4.31
CA ARG A 29 17.03 -6.82 -5.79
C ARG A 29 15.82 -7.47 -6.49
N GLU A 30 15.15 -8.39 -5.81
CA GLU A 30 13.95 -9.08 -6.33
C GLU A 30 12.68 -8.24 -6.22
N ILE A 31 12.74 -7.11 -5.51
CA ILE A 31 11.59 -6.22 -5.35
C ILE A 31 11.56 -5.23 -6.51
N GLY A 32 10.40 -5.04 -7.12
CA GLY A 32 10.24 -4.02 -8.17
C GLY A 32 10.72 -2.63 -7.72
N LEU A 33 11.43 -1.92 -8.60
CA LEU A 33 12.04 -0.60 -8.34
C LEU A 33 13.15 -0.63 -7.26
N ALA A 34 13.85 -1.74 -7.11
CA ALA A 34 14.90 -1.93 -6.10
C ALA A 34 15.93 -0.80 -6.02
N PRO A 35 16.49 -0.26 -7.14
CA PRO A 35 17.47 0.83 -7.06
C PRO A 35 16.93 2.09 -6.39
N THR A 36 15.72 2.49 -6.74
CA THR A 36 15.07 3.66 -6.14
C THR A 36 14.72 3.41 -4.67
N LYS A 37 14.22 2.21 -4.36
CA LYS A 37 13.87 1.83 -3.00
C LYS A 37 15.10 1.79 -2.09
N ALA A 38 16.24 1.28 -2.56
CA ALA A 38 17.49 1.26 -1.78
C ALA A 38 17.93 2.66 -1.37
N LYS A 39 17.94 3.60 -2.32
CA LYS A 39 18.24 5.02 -2.03
C LYS A 39 17.27 5.63 -1.02
N ASN A 40 15.96 5.37 -1.21
CA ASN A 40 14.92 5.90 -0.33
C ASN A 40 15.02 5.30 1.09
N LEU A 41 15.30 4.01 1.23
CA LEU A 41 15.46 3.36 2.54
C LEU A 41 16.61 3.96 3.35
N ARG A 42 17.78 4.15 2.72
CA ARG A 42 18.91 4.81 3.38
C ARG A 42 18.54 6.25 3.77
N ARG A 43 18.04 7.04 2.81
CA ARG A 43 17.68 8.44 3.07
C ARG A 43 16.58 8.58 4.14
N MET A 44 15.60 7.71 4.14
CA MET A 44 14.55 7.68 5.17
C MET A 44 15.15 7.42 6.55
N ALA A 45 16.09 6.48 6.68
CA ALA A 45 16.76 6.20 7.94
C ALA A 45 17.55 7.43 8.44
N GLU A 46 18.29 8.09 7.55
CA GLU A 46 19.00 9.34 7.86
C GLU A 46 18.04 10.44 8.34
N GLN A 47 16.89 10.64 7.65
CA GLN A 47 15.87 11.63 8.03
C GLN A 47 15.25 11.34 9.40
N ILE A 48 14.99 10.06 9.70
CA ILE A 48 14.47 9.66 11.02
C ILE A 48 15.49 10.01 12.11
N LEU A 49 16.77 9.78 11.89
CA LEU A 49 17.83 10.13 12.83
C LEU A 49 17.99 11.64 12.99
N GLU A 50 17.96 12.40 11.91
CA GLU A 50 17.98 13.88 11.91
C GLU A 50 16.83 14.47 12.74
N ASP A 51 15.68 13.77 12.80
CA ASP A 51 14.48 14.18 13.54
C ASP A 51 14.39 13.60 14.97
N GLY A 52 15.46 13.01 15.49
CA GLY A 52 15.54 12.48 16.86
C GLY A 52 15.40 10.97 16.98
N GLY A 53 15.48 10.21 15.88
CA GLY A 53 15.60 8.75 15.88
C GLY A 53 14.29 7.97 16.03
N GLY A 54 13.15 8.64 16.14
CA GLY A 54 11.85 8.00 16.37
C GLY A 54 10.83 8.27 15.26
N VAL A 55 10.02 7.25 14.94
CA VAL A 55 8.84 7.43 14.08
C VAL A 55 7.64 7.83 14.94
N ARG A 56 6.94 8.89 14.54
CA ARG A 56 5.80 9.44 15.30
C ARG A 56 4.54 9.56 14.44
N PRO A 57 3.33 9.54 15.05
CA PRO A 57 2.06 9.65 14.34
C PRO A 57 1.76 11.10 13.90
N ASN A 58 2.55 11.57 12.95
CA ASN A 58 2.40 12.88 12.34
C ASN A 58 2.42 12.72 10.82
N TRP A 59 1.35 13.16 10.15
CA TRP A 59 1.18 13.02 8.70
C TRP A 59 2.27 13.76 7.93
N GLU A 60 2.53 15.00 8.28
CA GLU A 60 3.51 15.85 7.62
C GLU A 60 4.92 15.26 7.73
N PHE A 61 5.29 14.80 8.93
CA PHE A 61 6.54 14.08 9.15
C PHE A 61 6.65 12.83 8.30
N LEU A 62 5.64 11.95 8.34
CA LEU A 62 5.68 10.70 7.60
C LEU A 62 5.77 10.92 6.09
N GLU A 63 5.01 11.87 5.54
CA GLU A 63 5.01 12.17 4.11
C GLU A 63 6.27 12.92 3.65
N SER A 64 7.03 13.54 4.56
CA SER A 64 8.33 14.15 4.26
C SER A 64 9.47 13.11 4.10
N LEU A 65 9.28 11.89 4.59
CA LEU A 65 10.29 10.83 4.53
C LEU A 65 10.46 10.29 3.10
N ALA A 66 11.70 10.03 2.74
CA ALA A 66 12.05 9.54 1.42
C ALA A 66 11.32 8.24 1.05
N GLY A 67 10.55 8.26 -0.04
CA GLY A 67 9.78 7.11 -0.51
C GLY A 67 8.47 6.84 0.23
N VAL A 68 8.10 7.70 1.17
CA VAL A 68 6.83 7.63 1.89
C VAL A 68 5.83 8.60 1.27
N GLY A 69 4.88 8.07 0.52
CA GLY A 69 3.74 8.85 0.05
C GLY A 69 2.53 8.64 0.95
N HIS A 70 1.43 9.36 0.66
CA HIS A 70 0.18 9.33 1.44
C HIS A 70 -0.32 7.92 1.79
N LYS A 71 -0.26 6.98 0.82
CA LYS A 71 -0.66 5.58 1.07
C LYS A 71 0.21 4.91 2.13
N THR A 72 1.53 5.10 2.08
CA THR A 72 2.46 4.48 3.05
C THR A 72 2.28 5.13 4.42
N ALA A 73 2.18 6.45 4.49
CA ALA A 73 1.88 7.18 5.73
C ALA A 73 0.57 6.69 6.34
N SER A 74 -0.50 6.52 5.54
CA SER A 74 -1.79 5.98 6.00
C SER A 74 -1.67 4.58 6.60
N VAL A 75 -0.85 3.70 6.01
CA VAL A 75 -0.58 2.35 6.57
C VAL A 75 0.12 2.46 7.91
N VAL A 76 1.16 3.28 8.02
CA VAL A 76 1.91 3.47 9.27
C VAL A 76 0.99 4.05 10.36
N MET A 77 0.21 5.07 10.04
CA MET A 77 -0.75 5.68 10.98
C MET A 77 -1.74 4.64 11.51
N SER A 78 -2.32 3.83 10.62
CA SER A 78 -3.35 2.86 11.02
C SER A 78 -2.79 1.61 11.69
N GLN A 79 -1.67 1.06 11.22
CA GLN A 79 -1.15 -0.23 11.69
C GLN A 79 -0.21 -0.08 12.91
N ALA A 80 0.62 0.96 12.93
CA ALA A 80 1.59 1.15 14.00
C ALA A 80 1.02 2.01 15.15
N PHE A 81 0.17 2.98 14.83
CA PHE A 81 -0.30 3.95 15.81
C PHE A 81 -1.80 3.87 16.12
N GLY A 82 -2.55 3.02 15.41
CA GLY A 82 -4.00 2.89 15.62
C GLY A 82 -4.82 4.12 15.22
N VAL A 83 -4.22 5.08 14.52
CA VAL A 83 -4.92 6.27 14.04
C VAL A 83 -5.80 5.88 12.85
N PRO A 84 -7.09 6.21 12.85
CA PRO A 84 -7.98 5.85 11.76
C PRO A 84 -7.52 6.40 10.43
N ALA A 85 -7.26 5.49 9.47
CA ALA A 85 -6.90 5.84 8.11
C ALA A 85 -7.42 4.76 7.14
N PHE A 86 -7.67 5.15 5.90
CA PHE A 86 -8.09 4.24 4.84
C PHE A 86 -7.04 4.24 3.71
N PRO A 87 -5.94 3.48 3.85
CA PRO A 87 -4.92 3.45 2.81
C PRO A 87 -5.49 2.88 1.51
N VAL A 88 -5.39 3.62 0.41
CA VAL A 88 -5.86 3.15 -0.90
C VAL A 88 -4.69 2.75 -1.78
N ASP A 89 -4.56 1.47 -2.05
CA ASP A 89 -3.62 0.92 -3.02
C ASP A 89 -4.31 0.61 -4.36
N THR A 90 -3.56 0.04 -5.30
CA THR A 90 -4.07 -0.33 -6.62
C THR A 90 -5.17 -1.39 -6.57
N HIS A 91 -5.15 -2.30 -5.57
CA HIS A 91 -6.20 -3.30 -5.37
C HIS A 91 -7.49 -2.63 -4.91
N ILE A 92 -7.42 -1.82 -3.86
CA ILE A 92 -8.57 -1.11 -3.31
C ILE A 92 -9.17 -0.16 -4.35
N HIS A 93 -8.34 0.63 -5.04
CA HIS A 93 -8.80 1.54 -6.08
C HIS A 93 -9.58 0.80 -7.18
N ARG A 94 -9.03 -0.33 -7.67
CA ARG A 94 -9.68 -1.17 -8.67
C ARG A 94 -10.99 -1.75 -8.16
N LEU A 95 -10.98 -2.37 -6.98
CA LEU A 95 -12.17 -3.03 -6.44
C LEU A 95 -13.27 -2.01 -6.10
N ALA A 96 -12.94 -0.89 -5.51
CA ALA A 96 -13.90 0.19 -5.24
C ALA A 96 -14.60 0.65 -6.53
N ALA A 97 -13.85 0.76 -7.63
CA ALA A 97 -14.43 1.10 -8.92
C ALA A 97 -15.28 -0.04 -9.51
N ARG A 98 -14.85 -1.31 -9.39
CA ARG A 98 -15.62 -2.47 -9.84
C ARG A 98 -16.95 -2.60 -9.12
N TRP A 99 -16.93 -2.41 -7.82
CA TRP A 99 -18.10 -2.55 -6.94
C TRP A 99 -19.00 -1.31 -6.88
N GLY A 100 -18.64 -0.22 -7.58
CA GLY A 100 -19.41 1.01 -7.57
C GLY A 100 -19.33 1.83 -6.28
N LEU A 101 -18.38 1.53 -5.42
CA LEU A 101 -18.10 2.30 -4.19
C LEU A 101 -17.40 3.64 -4.49
N SER A 102 -16.77 3.75 -5.66
CA SER A 102 -16.16 4.97 -6.19
C SER A 102 -16.23 4.97 -7.71
N ASP A 103 -16.18 6.14 -8.33
CA ASP A 103 -16.11 6.26 -9.80
C ASP A 103 -14.75 5.87 -10.40
N GLY A 104 -13.74 5.64 -9.57
CA GLY A 104 -12.42 5.21 -10.00
C GLY A 104 -11.60 6.25 -10.75
N ARG A 105 -11.90 7.54 -10.63
CA ARG A 105 -11.17 8.62 -11.32
C ARG A 105 -9.73 8.75 -10.83
N ASN A 106 -9.55 8.76 -9.52
CA ASN A 106 -8.23 8.84 -8.88
C ASN A 106 -8.28 8.29 -7.45
N VAL A 107 -7.10 8.04 -6.89
CA VAL A 107 -6.93 7.42 -5.57
C VAL A 107 -7.50 8.29 -4.46
N THR A 108 -7.27 9.61 -4.49
CA THR A 108 -7.76 10.55 -3.46
C THR A 108 -9.29 10.56 -3.40
N LYS A 109 -9.95 10.54 -4.57
CA LYS A 109 -11.41 10.45 -4.61
C LYS A 109 -11.89 9.10 -4.06
N THR A 110 -11.22 8.02 -4.44
CA THR A 110 -11.56 6.68 -3.94
C THR A 110 -11.47 6.61 -2.42
N GLU A 111 -10.42 7.17 -1.82
CA GLU A 111 -10.28 7.24 -0.37
C GLU A 111 -11.43 8.00 0.28
N ARG A 112 -11.77 9.17 -0.25
CA ARG A 112 -12.89 9.97 0.26
C ARG A 112 -14.22 9.23 0.16
N ASP A 113 -14.49 8.58 -0.98
CA ASP A 113 -15.72 7.85 -1.21
C ASP A 113 -15.83 6.65 -0.25
N LEU A 114 -14.74 5.90 -0.03
CA LEU A 114 -14.72 4.77 0.91
C LEU A 114 -14.88 5.23 2.37
N LYS A 115 -14.26 6.34 2.75
CA LYS A 115 -14.45 6.95 4.08
C LYS A 115 -15.88 7.42 4.31
N ALA A 116 -16.61 7.78 3.27
CA ALA A 116 -18.03 8.15 3.37
C ALA A 116 -18.96 6.93 3.49
N VAL A 117 -18.56 5.78 2.93
CA VAL A 117 -19.34 4.53 2.96
C VAL A 117 -19.14 3.75 4.25
N PHE A 118 -17.93 3.71 4.77
CA PHE A 118 -17.58 2.92 5.96
C PHE A 118 -17.38 3.82 7.19
N THR A 119 -17.80 3.33 8.35
CA THR A 119 -17.55 4.02 9.61
C THR A 119 -16.08 4.00 9.98
N GLU A 120 -15.61 5.06 10.62
CA GLU A 120 -14.19 5.31 10.90
C GLU A 120 -13.51 4.17 11.68
N ASP A 121 -14.19 3.61 12.66
CA ASP A 121 -13.75 2.48 13.47
C ASP A 121 -13.51 1.19 12.66
N THR A 122 -14.10 1.10 11.45
CA THR A 122 -13.95 -0.07 10.57
C THR A 122 -12.91 0.11 9.48
N TRP A 123 -12.38 1.31 9.23
CA TRP A 123 -11.53 1.62 8.07
C TRP A 123 -10.33 0.68 7.95
N ASN A 124 -9.58 0.49 9.02
CA ASN A 124 -8.40 -0.38 9.00
C ASN A 124 -8.77 -1.83 8.66
N ARG A 125 -9.83 -2.36 9.27
CA ARG A 125 -10.31 -3.72 8.99
C ARG A 125 -10.82 -3.85 7.55
N ARG A 126 -11.61 -2.89 7.06
CA ARG A 126 -12.13 -2.92 5.68
C ARG A 126 -11.02 -2.82 4.64
N HIS A 127 -10.05 -1.96 4.86
CA HIS A 127 -8.84 -1.86 4.04
C HIS A 127 -8.17 -3.23 3.87
N LEU A 128 -7.88 -3.94 4.95
CA LEU A 128 -7.27 -5.26 4.90
C LEU A 128 -8.15 -6.30 4.18
N GLN A 129 -9.44 -6.35 4.49
CA GLN A 129 -10.38 -7.27 3.85
C GLN A 129 -10.41 -7.07 2.33
N ILE A 130 -10.49 -5.82 1.86
CA ILE A 130 -10.52 -5.51 0.42
C ILE A 130 -9.20 -5.91 -0.25
N ILE A 131 -8.04 -5.66 0.38
CA ILE A 131 -6.74 -6.07 -0.17
C ILE A 131 -6.65 -7.58 -0.32
N TYR A 132 -6.95 -8.34 0.75
CA TYR A 132 -6.87 -9.80 0.71
C TYR A 132 -7.82 -10.38 -0.33
N PHE A 133 -9.07 -9.92 -0.35
CA PHE A 133 -10.03 -10.33 -1.39
C PHE A 133 -9.51 -10.01 -2.80
N GLY A 134 -8.92 -8.84 -2.99
CA GLY A 134 -8.37 -8.42 -4.28
C GLY A 134 -7.19 -9.27 -4.76
N ARG A 135 -6.44 -9.84 -3.84
CA ARG A 135 -5.32 -10.75 -4.15
C ARG A 135 -5.78 -12.16 -4.48
N GLU A 136 -6.75 -12.67 -3.73
CA GLU A 136 -7.18 -14.06 -3.82
C GLU A 136 -8.27 -14.28 -4.88
N HIS A 137 -9.25 -13.38 -4.98
CA HIS A 137 -10.47 -13.61 -5.75
C HIS A 137 -10.71 -12.61 -6.88
N CYS A 138 -10.06 -11.46 -6.85
CA CYS A 138 -10.37 -10.39 -7.80
C CYS A 138 -9.12 -9.75 -8.41
N PRO A 139 -8.35 -10.53 -9.24
CA PRO A 139 -7.11 -10.06 -9.86
C PRO A 139 -7.35 -8.91 -10.86
N ALA A 140 -6.27 -8.21 -11.23
CA ALA A 140 -6.33 -7.12 -12.21
C ALA A 140 -6.54 -7.64 -13.64
N LEU A 141 -5.91 -8.75 -13.97
CA LEU A 141 -5.94 -9.36 -15.29
C LEU A 141 -6.64 -10.71 -15.24
N ARG A 142 -7.26 -11.12 -16.36
CA ARG A 142 -7.94 -12.42 -16.52
C ARG A 142 -8.99 -12.66 -15.43
N HIS A 143 -9.75 -11.63 -15.10
CA HIS A 143 -10.79 -11.69 -14.09
C HIS A 143 -12.15 -11.85 -14.74
N ASP A 144 -12.88 -12.90 -14.38
CA ASP A 144 -14.27 -13.08 -14.77
C ASP A 144 -15.19 -12.47 -13.70
N LEU A 145 -15.88 -11.39 -14.07
CA LEU A 145 -16.82 -10.71 -13.17
C LEU A 145 -18.01 -11.60 -12.81
N SER A 146 -18.41 -12.54 -13.65
CA SER A 146 -19.55 -13.42 -13.40
C SER A 146 -19.26 -14.52 -12.38
N GLU A 147 -18.03 -14.97 -12.30
CA GLU A 147 -17.57 -16.01 -11.36
C GLU A 147 -17.07 -15.46 -10.04
N CYS A 148 -16.70 -14.17 -10.00
CA CYS A 148 -16.19 -13.54 -8.78
C CYS A 148 -17.29 -13.41 -7.71
N PRO A 149 -17.07 -13.89 -6.47
CA PRO A 149 -18.09 -13.90 -5.41
C PRO A 149 -18.74 -12.55 -5.11
N ILE A 150 -18.04 -11.44 -5.33
CA ILE A 150 -18.57 -10.09 -5.13
C ILE A 150 -18.94 -9.43 -6.46
N CYS A 151 -18.07 -9.47 -7.48
CA CYS A 151 -18.33 -8.77 -8.73
C CYS A 151 -19.56 -9.29 -9.48
N SER A 152 -19.91 -10.56 -9.33
CA SER A 152 -21.09 -11.17 -9.96
C SER A 152 -22.38 -10.41 -9.71
N TRP A 153 -22.56 -9.87 -8.50
CA TRP A 153 -23.74 -9.09 -8.11
C TRP A 153 -23.48 -7.59 -7.92
N SER A 154 -22.26 -7.18 -7.52
CA SER A 154 -21.97 -5.77 -7.20
C SER A 154 -21.41 -4.97 -8.38
N ALA A 155 -20.81 -5.63 -9.38
CA ALA A 155 -20.17 -4.92 -10.48
C ALA A 155 -21.16 -4.02 -11.24
N THR A 156 -20.78 -2.77 -11.41
CA THR A 156 -21.61 -1.79 -12.11
C THR A 156 -21.79 -2.18 -13.58
N LYS A 157 -22.92 -1.77 -14.18
CA LYS A 157 -23.20 -1.99 -15.62
C LYS A 157 -22.05 -1.46 -16.49
N LYS A 158 -21.48 -0.32 -16.12
CA LYS A 158 -20.33 0.27 -16.80
C LYS A 158 -19.13 -0.68 -16.79
N ARG A 159 -18.79 -1.24 -15.62
CA ARG A 159 -17.64 -2.16 -15.50
C ARG A 159 -17.87 -3.49 -16.20
N LYS A 160 -19.09 -4.01 -16.14
CA LYS A 160 -19.44 -5.22 -16.92
C LYS A 160 -19.20 -4.98 -18.41
N LYS A 161 -19.60 -3.84 -18.94
CA LYS A 161 -19.37 -3.47 -20.33
C LYS A 161 -17.89 -3.30 -20.66
N GLU A 162 -17.13 -2.63 -19.80
CA GLU A 162 -15.68 -2.36 -20.02
C GLU A 162 -14.82 -3.64 -19.94
N GLU A 163 -15.11 -4.53 -18.99
CA GLU A 163 -14.24 -5.70 -18.70
C GLU A 163 -14.71 -6.99 -19.40
N MET A 164 -15.99 -7.11 -19.71
CA MET A 164 -16.56 -8.30 -20.38
C MET A 164 -16.90 -8.06 -21.86
N GLY A 165 -16.87 -6.83 -22.34
CA GLY A 165 -17.20 -6.49 -23.74
C GLY A 165 -18.67 -6.68 -24.12
N VAL A 166 -19.58 -6.67 -23.12
CA VAL A 166 -21.03 -6.93 -23.31
C VAL A 166 -21.82 -5.63 -23.19
#